data_cc64d67623abc572bd79a46925ae0913
#
_entry.id   cc64d67623abc572bd79a46925ae0913
#
_cell.length_a   1.000
_cell.length_b   1.000
_cell.length_c   1.000
_cell.angle_alpha   90.00
_cell.angle_beta   90.00
_cell.angle_gamma   90.00
#
_symmetry.space_group_name_H-M   'P 1'
#
loop_
_entity.id
_entity.type
_entity.pdbx_description
1 polymer ?
#
loop_
_entity_poly.entity_id
_entity_poly.type
_entity_poly.pdbx_seq_one_letter_code
_entity_poly.pdbx_strand_id
1 'polypeptide(L)'
;LSRSSAASDVYKRQVLYICRELKKMGYIPHIISRGYGGSTTVDEVIKVKPHMDFNFVGDEALMMSNYFTTWVSKNKFHAMISAKEDGANILVLDDALQSYNVYKNISIYVYDSIQSFGNRLLVPSGPLRESVKNAIRKSQIFFLINTEVCNDLNDSHFKHILKYKIEINPEFKEKKLIAFAGLGFNKKFFDQLKTENLNLVLTKEFPDHHQYTVDDIFLLLDQANKNDAFLITTEKDHVRIPNEFKSSVGIIHGEIVSDNNLGFTEEIEKYI
;
A
#
# COMPACT_ATOMS: atom_id res chain seq x y z
N LEU A 1 -5.75 12.26 12.81
CA LEU A 1 -6.68 11.21 12.38
C LEU A 1 -6.56 11.01 10.88
N SER A 2 -5.80 10.03 10.46
CA SER A 2 -5.78 9.59 9.07
C SER A 2 -7.02 8.75 8.80
N ARG A 3 -8.02 9.33 8.17
CA ARG A 3 -9.05 8.56 7.51
C ARG A 3 -8.52 8.19 6.11
N SER A 4 -7.74 7.15 6.01
CA SER A 4 -7.39 6.58 4.71
C SER A 4 -7.15 5.09 4.85
N SER A 5 -8.19 4.37 5.09
CA SER A 5 -8.02 2.99 5.44
C SER A 5 -8.19 2.02 4.26
N ALA A 6 -9.09 2.29 3.34
CA ALA A 6 -9.26 1.43 2.16
C ALA A 6 -8.38 1.83 0.97
N ALA A 7 -7.96 3.10 0.95
CA ALA A 7 -6.96 3.60 0.00
C ALA A 7 -5.56 3.11 0.34
N SER A 8 -5.26 2.85 1.62
CA SER A 8 -3.89 2.64 2.06
C SER A 8 -3.22 1.46 1.35
N ASP A 9 -3.92 0.35 1.14
CA ASP A 9 -3.34 -0.81 0.45
C ASP A 9 -3.00 -0.49 -1.02
N VAL A 10 -3.92 0.12 -1.76
CA VAL A 10 -3.68 0.56 -3.14
C VAL A 10 -2.56 1.60 -3.22
N TYR A 11 -2.51 2.56 -2.28
CA TYR A 11 -1.45 3.57 -2.25
C TYR A 11 -0.07 3.01 -1.93
N LYS A 12 0.05 2.00 -1.06
CA LYS A 12 1.34 1.35 -0.79
C LYS A 12 1.82 0.53 -2.00
N ARG A 13 0.90 -0.04 -2.77
CA ARG A 13 1.24 -0.74 -4.03
C ARG A 13 1.86 0.19 -5.07
N GLN A 14 1.53 1.48 -5.07
CA GLN A 14 2.18 2.45 -5.96
C GLN A 14 3.64 2.69 -5.58
N VAL A 15 3.94 2.76 -4.28
CA VAL A 15 5.33 2.84 -3.81
C VAL A 15 6.12 1.63 -4.31
N LEU A 16 5.56 0.43 -4.20
CA LEU A 16 6.18 -0.78 -4.72
C LEU A 16 6.32 -0.78 -6.24
N TYR A 17 5.31 -0.26 -6.98
CA TYR A 17 5.37 -0.08 -8.43
C TYR A 17 6.54 0.84 -8.81
N ILE A 18 6.64 2.02 -8.19
CA ILE A 18 7.74 2.96 -8.44
C ILE A 18 9.09 2.28 -8.18
N CYS A 19 9.24 1.58 -7.05
CA CYS A 19 10.48 0.88 -6.73
C CYS A 19 10.83 -0.21 -7.76
N ARG A 20 9.84 -0.93 -8.28
CA ARG A 20 10.05 -1.94 -9.34
C ARG A 20 10.55 -1.30 -10.63
N GLU A 21 9.92 -0.22 -11.07
CA GLU A 21 10.34 0.49 -12.29
C GLU A 21 11.75 1.08 -12.13
N LEU A 22 12.05 1.73 -11.00
CA LEU A 22 13.38 2.23 -10.71
C LEU A 22 14.45 1.11 -10.66
N LYS A 23 14.10 -0.04 -10.10
CA LYS A 23 15.00 -1.22 -10.11
C LYS A 23 15.28 -1.73 -11.52
N LYS A 24 14.28 -1.74 -12.41
CA LYS A 24 14.46 -2.09 -13.84
C LYS A 24 15.39 -1.12 -14.56
N MET A 25 15.41 0.15 -14.15
CA MET A 25 16.32 1.19 -14.66
C MET A 25 17.74 1.09 -14.06
N GLY A 26 18.00 0.11 -13.17
CA GLY A 26 19.32 -0.11 -12.55
C GLY A 26 19.56 0.63 -11.26
N TYR A 27 18.56 1.30 -10.68
CA TYR A 27 18.66 1.94 -9.38
C TYR A 27 18.52 0.93 -8.22
N ILE A 28 18.99 1.35 -7.04
CA ILE A 28 18.85 0.63 -5.77
C ILE A 28 17.87 1.42 -4.89
N PRO A 29 16.56 1.22 -5.07
CA PRO A 29 15.55 1.99 -4.35
C PRO A 29 15.40 1.50 -2.92
N HIS A 30 15.46 2.42 -1.94
CA HIS A 30 15.00 2.18 -0.58
C HIS A 30 13.75 3.00 -0.30
N ILE A 31 12.83 2.41 0.47
CA ILE A 31 11.58 3.05 0.88
C ILE A 31 11.78 3.72 2.24
N ILE A 32 11.29 4.95 2.36
CA ILE A 32 11.25 5.69 3.63
C ILE A 32 9.80 5.88 4.02
N SER A 33 9.37 5.24 5.09
CA SER A 33 8.02 5.36 5.65
C SER A 33 8.04 6.00 7.04
N ARG A 34 6.91 6.53 7.46
CA ARG A 34 6.73 7.07 8.81
C ARG A 34 6.46 5.99 9.85
N GLY A 35 6.11 4.76 9.43
CA GLY A 35 5.71 3.68 10.34
C GLY A 35 4.37 3.97 11.02
N TYR A 36 3.36 4.33 10.22
CA TYR A 36 2.02 4.61 10.77
C TYR A 36 1.48 3.40 11.53
N GLY A 37 0.88 3.65 12.70
CA GLY A 37 0.41 2.59 13.61
C GLY A 37 1.49 1.94 14.46
N GLY A 38 2.78 2.17 14.15
CA GLY A 38 3.88 1.66 14.95
C GLY A 38 4.23 2.52 16.17
N SER A 39 4.91 1.92 17.14
CA SER A 39 5.31 2.54 18.42
C SER A 39 6.68 3.22 18.38
N THR A 40 7.38 3.27 17.22
CA THR A 40 8.67 3.92 17.06
C THR A 40 8.65 5.37 17.53
N THR A 41 9.74 5.83 18.15
CA THR A 41 9.91 7.21 18.64
C THR A 41 10.39 8.16 17.54
N VAL A 42 10.49 9.46 17.83
CA VAL A 42 10.90 10.48 16.84
C VAL A 42 12.37 10.34 16.43
N ASP A 43 13.21 9.89 17.36
CA ASP A 43 14.67 9.80 17.15
C ASP A 43 15.12 8.45 16.59
N GLU A 44 14.21 7.47 16.55
CA GLU A 44 14.53 6.14 16.03
C GLU A 44 14.53 6.09 14.51
N VAL A 45 15.55 5.42 13.97
CA VAL A 45 15.63 5.03 12.56
C VAL A 45 15.76 3.52 12.49
N ILE A 46 14.75 2.87 11.93
CA ILE A 46 14.66 1.41 11.92
C ILE A 46 14.73 0.90 10.48
N LYS A 47 15.71 0.05 10.18
CA LYS A 47 15.69 -0.78 8.98
C LYS A 47 14.73 -1.94 9.23
N VAL A 48 13.59 -1.92 8.55
CA VAL A 48 12.53 -2.90 8.75
C VAL A 48 12.97 -4.26 8.22
N LYS A 49 12.75 -5.31 9.03
CA LYS A 49 12.98 -6.69 8.64
C LYS A 49 11.67 -7.48 8.71
N PRO A 50 11.45 -8.48 7.84
CA PRO A 50 10.18 -9.21 7.73
C PRO A 50 9.68 -9.89 9.01
N HIS A 51 10.58 -10.17 9.96
CA HIS A 51 10.24 -10.81 11.24
C HIS A 51 9.97 -9.84 12.39
N MET A 52 10.02 -8.53 12.13
CA MET A 52 9.72 -7.53 13.17
C MET A 52 8.23 -7.50 13.50
N ASP A 53 7.93 -7.04 14.72
CA ASP A 53 6.57 -6.84 15.16
C ASP A 53 5.94 -5.64 14.43
N PHE A 54 4.78 -5.84 13.82
CA PHE A 54 4.04 -4.77 13.15
C PHE A 54 3.60 -3.66 14.13
N ASN A 55 3.40 -3.98 15.43
CA ASN A 55 3.12 -2.98 16.45
C ASN A 55 4.31 -2.02 16.69
N PHE A 56 5.51 -2.42 16.28
CA PHE A 56 6.69 -1.58 16.42
C PHE A 56 6.93 -0.73 15.17
N VAL A 57 6.87 -1.34 13.98
CA VAL A 57 7.25 -0.66 12.72
C VAL A 57 6.06 -0.21 11.87
N GLY A 58 4.86 -0.66 12.18
CA GLY A 58 3.64 -0.46 11.38
C GLY A 58 3.44 -1.55 10.31
N ASP A 59 2.20 -1.98 10.13
CA ASP A 59 1.82 -3.07 9.23
C ASP A 59 2.17 -2.78 7.75
N GLU A 60 1.99 -1.55 7.30
CA GLU A 60 2.30 -1.13 5.93
C GLU A 60 3.80 -1.16 5.63
N ALA A 61 4.63 -0.66 6.56
CA ALA A 61 6.08 -0.70 6.42
C ALA A 61 6.61 -2.14 6.46
N LEU A 62 6.03 -2.98 7.32
CA LEU A 62 6.35 -4.40 7.39
C LEU A 62 5.99 -5.12 6.09
N MET A 63 4.81 -4.86 5.51
CA MET A 63 4.42 -5.40 4.21
C MET A 63 5.40 -4.99 3.11
N MET A 64 5.75 -3.70 3.02
CA MET A 64 6.68 -3.19 2.00
C MET A 64 8.08 -3.79 2.13
N SER A 65 8.53 -4.11 3.35
CA SER A 65 9.84 -4.69 3.62
C SER A 65 10.04 -6.09 3.03
N ASN A 66 8.95 -6.79 2.71
CA ASN A 66 9.02 -8.07 2.01
C ASN A 66 9.48 -7.93 0.55
N TYR A 67 9.43 -6.72 -0.02
CA TYR A 67 9.74 -6.46 -1.43
C TYR A 67 11.00 -5.61 -1.61
N PHE A 68 11.15 -4.56 -0.78
CA PHE A 68 12.25 -3.60 -0.88
C PHE A 68 12.75 -3.20 0.50
N THR A 69 14.03 -2.86 0.58
CA THR A 69 14.60 -2.31 1.80
C THR A 69 13.79 -1.10 2.24
N THR A 70 13.18 -1.20 3.42
CA THR A 70 12.27 -0.22 3.97
C THR A 70 12.81 0.30 5.30
N TRP A 71 12.74 1.61 5.46
CA TRP A 71 13.15 2.32 6.67
C TRP A 71 11.95 3.01 7.29
N VAL A 72 11.87 2.95 8.60
CA VAL A 72 10.86 3.66 9.38
C VAL A 72 11.51 4.70 10.26
N SER A 73 11.03 5.93 10.17
CA SER A 73 11.36 7.02 11.10
C SER A 73 10.28 8.11 11.04
N LYS A 74 9.96 8.69 12.20
CA LYS A 74 9.12 9.89 12.25
C LYS A 74 9.86 11.11 11.68
N ASN A 75 11.20 11.11 11.73
CA ASN A 75 12.05 12.07 11.03
C ASN A 75 12.60 11.44 9.74
N LYS A 76 11.94 11.69 8.62
CA LYS A 76 12.34 11.14 7.32
C LYS A 76 13.77 11.49 6.92
N PHE A 77 14.27 12.65 7.32
CA PHE A 77 15.63 13.07 6.99
C PHE A 77 16.70 12.13 7.58
N HIS A 78 16.54 11.71 8.84
CA HIS A 78 17.46 10.75 9.45
C HIS A 78 17.42 9.39 8.74
N ALA A 79 16.23 8.91 8.40
CA ALA A 79 16.08 7.66 7.64
C ALA A 79 16.71 7.73 6.24
N MET A 80 16.67 8.90 5.59
CA MET A 80 17.32 9.11 4.29
C MET A 80 18.85 8.99 4.38
N ILE A 81 19.46 9.52 5.44
CA ILE A 81 20.89 9.39 5.70
C ILE A 81 21.27 7.91 5.85
N SER A 82 20.58 7.20 6.75
CA SER A 82 20.84 5.79 7.01
C SER A 82 20.63 4.92 5.75
N ALA A 83 19.60 5.22 4.95
CA ALA A 83 19.35 4.51 3.71
C ALA A 83 20.47 4.72 2.67
N LYS A 84 21.00 5.95 2.57
CA LYS A 84 22.14 6.27 1.71
C LYS A 84 23.40 5.52 2.16
N GLU A 85 23.68 5.50 3.46
CA GLU A 85 24.81 4.76 4.04
C GLU A 85 24.70 3.25 3.81
N ASP A 86 23.48 2.71 3.75
CA ASP A 86 23.16 1.31 3.46
C ASP A 86 23.17 0.99 1.94
N GLY A 87 23.58 1.93 1.08
CA GLY A 87 23.81 1.72 -0.34
C GLY A 87 22.66 2.11 -1.27
N ALA A 88 21.61 2.77 -0.78
CA ALA A 88 20.59 3.32 -1.66
C ALA A 88 21.15 4.43 -2.54
N ASN A 89 20.87 4.38 -3.84
CA ASN A 89 21.19 5.48 -4.77
C ASN A 89 19.94 6.27 -5.18
N ILE A 90 18.74 5.79 -4.83
CA ILE A 90 17.48 6.50 -4.96
C ILE A 90 16.57 6.17 -3.77
N LEU A 91 15.79 7.17 -3.32
CA LEU A 91 14.89 7.04 -2.18
C LEU A 91 13.46 7.30 -2.59
N VAL A 92 12.56 6.39 -2.24
CA VAL A 92 11.12 6.53 -2.45
C VAL A 92 10.47 6.86 -1.12
N LEU A 93 9.97 8.07 -0.99
CA LEU A 93 9.36 8.58 0.25
C LEU A 93 7.86 8.30 0.26
N ASP A 94 7.42 7.41 1.11
CA ASP A 94 6.01 7.11 1.32
C ASP A 94 5.32 8.25 2.08
N ASP A 95 4.14 8.68 1.59
CA ASP A 95 3.31 9.76 2.17
C ASP A 95 4.14 11.01 2.53
N ALA A 96 4.84 11.57 1.54
CA ALA A 96 5.78 12.65 1.76
C ALA A 96 5.39 14.00 1.15
N LEU A 97 4.22 14.12 0.53
CA LEU A 97 3.84 15.38 -0.13
C LEU A 97 3.80 16.57 0.84
N GLN A 98 3.40 16.32 2.10
CA GLN A 98 3.39 17.30 3.19
C GLN A 98 4.68 17.32 4.03
N SER A 99 5.74 16.57 3.64
CA SER A 99 7.02 16.61 4.35
C SER A 99 7.87 17.77 3.81
N TYR A 100 7.83 18.92 4.49
CA TYR A 100 8.52 20.16 4.06
C TYR A 100 9.98 20.21 4.48
N ASN A 101 10.40 19.35 5.39
CA ASN A 101 11.77 19.29 5.92
C ASN A 101 12.73 18.44 5.06
N VAL A 102 12.26 17.91 3.94
CA VAL A 102 13.06 17.13 2.99
C VAL A 102 12.89 17.67 1.57
N TYR A 103 14.01 17.81 0.86
CA TYR A 103 13.96 18.11 -0.57
C TYR A 103 13.54 16.87 -1.34
N LYS A 104 12.71 17.07 -2.35
CA LYS A 104 12.24 16.03 -3.27
C LYS A 104 12.52 16.47 -4.70
N ASN A 105 13.28 15.67 -5.46
CA ASN A 105 13.51 15.90 -6.88
C ASN A 105 12.19 15.87 -7.66
N ILE A 106 11.31 14.95 -7.29
CA ILE A 106 10.01 14.75 -7.90
C ILE A 106 8.96 14.41 -6.85
N SER A 107 7.76 14.88 -7.06
CA SER A 107 6.57 14.51 -6.29
C SER A 107 5.54 13.87 -7.21
N ILE A 108 5.05 12.70 -6.84
CA ILE A 108 4.04 11.95 -7.56
C ILE A 108 2.73 12.08 -6.77
N TYR A 109 1.71 12.60 -7.42
CA TYR A 109 0.38 12.70 -6.86
C TYR A 109 -0.48 11.53 -7.34
N VAL A 110 -1.24 10.97 -6.43
CA VAL A 110 -2.07 9.81 -6.73
C VAL A 110 -3.53 10.13 -6.62
N TYR A 111 -4.29 9.82 -7.64
CA TYR A 111 -5.73 9.94 -7.71
C TYR A 111 -6.37 8.56 -7.94
N ASP A 112 -7.21 8.14 -7.01
CA ASP A 112 -8.05 6.95 -7.16
C ASP A 112 -9.50 7.40 -7.42
N SER A 113 -10.08 7.01 -8.55
CA SER A 113 -11.43 7.41 -8.96
C SER A 113 -12.52 6.95 -8.00
N ILE A 114 -12.30 5.83 -7.28
CA ILE A 114 -13.29 5.28 -6.35
C ILE A 114 -13.42 6.15 -5.10
N GLN A 115 -12.31 6.69 -4.60
CA GLN A 115 -12.32 7.56 -3.42
C GLN A 115 -12.45 9.03 -3.78
N SER A 116 -11.90 9.41 -4.96
CA SER A 116 -11.87 10.79 -5.43
C SER A 116 -11.34 11.74 -4.33
N PHE A 117 -11.78 12.98 -4.33
CA PHE A 117 -11.44 13.98 -3.32
C PHE A 117 -12.49 14.09 -2.21
N GLY A 118 -13.44 13.14 -2.15
CA GLY A 118 -14.58 13.21 -1.23
C GLY A 118 -15.38 14.49 -1.41
N ASN A 119 -15.69 15.17 -0.30
CA ASN A 119 -16.39 16.48 -0.31
C ASN A 119 -15.45 17.67 -0.61
N ARG A 120 -14.17 17.43 -0.96
CA ARG A 120 -13.14 18.43 -1.29
C ARG A 120 -12.78 19.40 -0.15
N LEU A 121 -13.24 19.14 1.06
CA LEU A 121 -12.92 19.96 2.23
C LEU A 121 -11.67 19.43 2.94
N LEU A 122 -11.01 20.34 3.67
CA LEU A 122 -9.84 20.01 4.48
C LEU A 122 -10.26 19.39 5.81
N VAL A 123 -9.35 18.60 6.40
CA VAL A 123 -9.49 18.09 7.77
C VAL A 123 -9.75 19.27 8.74
N PRO A 124 -10.71 19.18 9.68
CA PRO A 124 -11.53 18.01 10.03
C PRO A 124 -12.84 17.86 9.24
N SER A 125 -13.22 18.84 8.41
CA SER A 125 -14.53 18.88 7.71
C SER A 125 -14.58 17.96 6.48
N GLY A 126 -13.44 17.48 5.99
CA GLY A 126 -13.31 16.57 4.86
C GLY A 126 -12.04 15.76 4.91
N PRO A 127 -11.77 14.95 3.87
CA PRO A 127 -10.64 14.01 3.88
C PRO A 127 -9.29 14.64 3.50
N LEU A 128 -9.26 15.88 2.99
CA LEU A 128 -8.05 16.44 2.41
C LEU A 128 -7.13 17.04 3.49
N ARG A 129 -5.82 16.77 3.37
CA ARG A 129 -4.78 17.41 4.21
C ARG A 129 -4.37 18.78 3.67
N GLU A 130 -4.52 19.00 2.37
CA GLU A 130 -4.31 20.26 1.69
C GLU A 130 -5.25 20.40 0.50
N SER A 131 -5.40 21.60 -0.06
CA SER A 131 -6.26 21.81 -1.23
C SER A 131 -5.71 21.04 -2.45
N VAL A 132 -6.62 20.53 -3.29
CA VAL A 132 -6.28 19.83 -4.54
C VAL A 132 -5.36 20.70 -5.40
N LYS A 133 -5.64 22.00 -5.52
CA LYS A 133 -4.83 22.97 -6.26
C LYS A 133 -3.38 23.03 -5.74
N ASN A 134 -3.17 23.01 -4.42
CA ASN A 134 -1.84 23.04 -3.83
C ASN A 134 -1.09 21.73 -4.08
N ALA A 135 -1.77 20.59 -3.94
CA ALA A 135 -1.19 19.29 -4.19
C ALA A 135 -0.74 19.16 -5.66
N ILE A 136 -1.59 19.57 -6.61
CA ILE A 136 -1.26 19.59 -8.05
C ILE A 136 -0.04 20.47 -8.32
N ARG A 137 0.01 21.68 -7.77
CA ARG A 137 1.15 22.61 -8.00
C ARG A 137 2.50 22.06 -7.53
N LYS A 138 2.51 21.16 -6.55
CA LYS A 138 3.73 20.56 -5.99
C LYS A 138 4.17 19.30 -6.72
N SER A 139 3.32 18.76 -7.59
CA SER A 139 3.52 17.44 -8.19
C SER A 139 3.87 17.55 -9.66
N GLN A 140 4.77 16.71 -10.12
CA GLN A 140 5.22 16.64 -11.49
C GLN A 140 4.54 15.49 -12.25
N ILE A 141 4.31 14.37 -11.58
CA ILE A 141 3.66 13.18 -12.15
C ILE A 141 2.34 12.92 -11.43
N PHE A 142 1.34 12.49 -12.17
CA PHE A 142 0.01 12.17 -11.67
C PHE A 142 -0.33 10.71 -11.99
N PHE A 143 -0.43 9.89 -10.96
CA PHE A 143 -0.92 8.52 -11.08
C PHE A 143 -2.44 8.51 -11.03
N LEU A 144 -3.08 8.00 -12.07
CA LEU A 144 -4.52 7.82 -12.16
C LEU A 144 -4.83 6.33 -12.02
N ILE A 145 -5.48 5.95 -10.92
CA ILE A 145 -5.78 4.55 -10.61
C ILE A 145 -7.18 4.19 -11.11
N ASN A 146 -7.25 3.15 -11.96
CA ASN A 146 -8.48 2.63 -12.54
C ASN A 146 -9.34 3.71 -13.23
N THR A 147 -8.71 4.76 -13.76
CA THR A 147 -9.36 5.83 -14.51
C THR A 147 -8.36 6.50 -15.46
N GLU A 148 -8.85 7.08 -16.52
CA GLU A 148 -8.09 7.92 -17.45
C GLU A 148 -8.38 9.42 -17.25
N VAL A 149 -9.37 9.74 -16.43
CA VAL A 149 -9.88 11.09 -16.26
C VAL A 149 -9.76 11.57 -14.83
N CYS A 150 -9.19 12.76 -14.68
CA CYS A 150 -9.27 13.57 -13.47
C CYS A 150 -9.52 15.02 -13.90
N ASN A 151 -10.71 15.54 -13.60
CA ASN A 151 -11.16 16.87 -14.07
C ASN A 151 -10.33 18.03 -13.52
N ASP A 152 -9.55 17.82 -12.47
CA ASP A 152 -8.64 18.83 -11.90
C ASP A 152 -7.29 18.91 -12.64
N LEU A 153 -7.01 17.97 -13.55
CA LEU A 153 -5.78 17.94 -14.36
C LEU A 153 -6.10 18.34 -15.80
N ASN A 154 -5.24 19.16 -16.39
CA ASN A 154 -5.29 19.52 -17.81
C ASN A 154 -4.26 18.73 -18.64
N ASP A 155 -4.15 19.02 -19.92
CA ASP A 155 -3.29 18.28 -20.85
C ASP A 155 -1.80 18.57 -20.66
N SER A 156 -1.44 19.64 -19.94
CA SER A 156 -0.04 19.92 -19.60
C SER A 156 0.52 19.07 -18.46
N HIS A 157 -0.34 18.35 -17.74
CA HIS A 157 0.09 17.48 -16.66
C HIS A 157 0.44 16.08 -17.18
N PHE A 158 1.60 15.56 -16.79
CA PHE A 158 1.95 14.16 -17.09
C PHE A 158 1.09 13.20 -16.27
N LYS A 159 0.24 12.47 -16.97
CA LYS A 159 -0.69 11.49 -16.38
C LYS A 159 -0.20 10.09 -16.69
N HIS A 160 -0.06 9.26 -15.66
CA HIS A 160 0.29 7.85 -15.81
C HIS A 160 -0.84 6.98 -15.29
N ILE A 161 -1.41 6.20 -16.19
CA ILE A 161 -2.60 5.39 -15.91
C ILE A 161 -2.16 4.06 -15.31
N LEU A 162 -2.71 3.76 -14.16
CA LEU A 162 -2.42 2.56 -13.40
C LEU A 162 -3.69 1.74 -13.17
N LYS A 163 -3.55 0.43 -13.19
CA LYS A 163 -4.62 -0.53 -12.89
C LYS A 163 -4.23 -1.32 -11.65
N TYR A 164 -5.14 -1.41 -10.71
CA TYR A 164 -4.99 -2.32 -9.58
C TYR A 164 -5.54 -3.68 -9.97
N LYS A 165 -4.73 -4.72 -9.84
CA LYS A 165 -5.11 -6.12 -10.06
C LYS A 165 -4.79 -6.94 -8.81
N ILE A 166 -5.53 -8.02 -8.62
CA ILE A 166 -5.16 -9.06 -7.66
C ILE A 166 -4.53 -10.23 -8.39
N GLU A 167 -3.47 -10.76 -7.80
CA GLU A 167 -2.82 -11.98 -8.26
C GLU A 167 -3.35 -13.15 -7.43
N ILE A 168 -3.92 -14.12 -8.12
CA ILE A 168 -4.55 -15.27 -7.50
C ILE A 168 -3.71 -16.51 -7.77
N ASN A 169 -3.26 -17.16 -6.69
CA ASN A 169 -2.65 -18.48 -6.81
C ASN A 169 -3.65 -19.44 -7.51
N PRO A 170 -3.25 -20.12 -8.60
CA PRO A 170 -4.11 -21.05 -9.32
C PRO A 170 -4.82 -22.08 -8.43
N GLU A 171 -4.17 -22.53 -7.36
CA GLU A 171 -4.75 -23.45 -6.38
C GLU A 171 -6.05 -22.93 -5.73
N PHE A 172 -6.24 -21.62 -5.61
CA PHE A 172 -7.43 -21.05 -5.01
C PHE A 172 -8.66 -21.12 -5.91
N LYS A 173 -8.47 -21.23 -7.24
CA LYS A 173 -9.56 -21.29 -8.20
C LYS A 173 -10.41 -22.57 -8.08
N GLU A 174 -9.78 -23.65 -7.61
CA GLU A 174 -10.42 -24.97 -7.49
C GLU A 174 -10.95 -25.25 -6.08
N LYS A 175 -10.69 -24.38 -5.12
CA LYS A 175 -11.03 -24.58 -3.71
C LYS A 175 -12.24 -23.73 -3.29
N LYS A 176 -12.98 -24.22 -2.30
CA LYS A 176 -13.88 -23.38 -1.52
C LYS A 176 -13.04 -22.47 -0.65
N LEU A 177 -13.38 -21.19 -0.57
CA LEU A 177 -12.59 -20.19 0.14
C LEU A 177 -13.43 -19.48 1.20
N ILE A 178 -12.81 -19.23 2.35
CA ILE A 178 -13.28 -18.26 3.34
C ILE A 178 -12.30 -17.09 3.29
N ALA A 179 -12.79 -15.90 2.97
CA ALA A 179 -12.00 -14.69 2.92
C ALA A 179 -12.28 -13.79 4.12
N PHE A 180 -11.22 -13.26 4.74
CA PHE A 180 -11.36 -12.25 5.78
C PHE A 180 -10.46 -11.05 5.51
N ALA A 181 -10.85 -9.87 6.01
CA ALA A 181 -10.07 -8.64 5.89
C ALA A 181 -10.41 -7.64 6.98
N GLY A 182 -9.38 -6.91 7.45
CA GLY A 182 -9.47 -5.77 8.34
C GLY A 182 -8.91 -4.52 7.63
N LEU A 183 -9.58 -4.13 6.55
CA LEU A 183 -9.31 -2.94 5.75
C LEU A 183 -10.39 -1.91 6.00
N GLY A 184 -10.09 -0.64 5.78
CA GLY A 184 -11.12 0.37 5.92
C GLY A 184 -12.26 0.32 4.90
N PHE A 185 -12.12 -0.48 3.85
CA PHE A 185 -13.21 -0.76 2.90
C PHE A 185 -13.14 -2.22 2.43
N ASN A 186 -13.45 -3.14 3.33
CA ASN A 186 -13.40 -4.58 3.11
C ASN A 186 -14.19 -5.03 1.89
N LYS A 187 -15.34 -4.38 1.63
CA LYS A 187 -16.23 -4.72 0.52
C LYS A 187 -15.50 -4.72 -0.83
N LYS A 188 -14.59 -3.76 -1.06
CA LYS A 188 -13.80 -3.68 -2.32
C LYS A 188 -12.99 -4.95 -2.55
N PHE A 189 -12.34 -5.45 -1.50
CA PHE A 189 -11.56 -6.69 -1.57
C PHE A 189 -12.44 -7.89 -1.90
N PHE A 190 -13.56 -8.07 -1.20
CA PHE A 190 -14.46 -9.19 -1.46
C PHE A 190 -15.11 -9.12 -2.83
N ASP A 191 -15.49 -7.93 -3.29
CA ASP A 191 -16.08 -7.76 -4.63
C ASP A 191 -15.05 -8.08 -5.73
N GLN A 192 -13.77 -7.75 -5.53
CA GLN A 192 -12.70 -8.17 -6.45
C GLN A 192 -12.56 -9.69 -6.50
N LEU A 193 -12.54 -10.39 -5.35
CA LEU A 193 -12.48 -11.85 -5.34
C LEU A 193 -13.65 -12.49 -6.09
N LYS A 194 -14.86 -11.91 -5.98
CA LYS A 194 -16.03 -12.37 -6.73
C LYS A 194 -15.89 -12.15 -8.24
N THR A 195 -15.33 -10.99 -8.64
CA THR A 195 -15.09 -10.68 -10.06
C THR A 195 -14.12 -11.67 -10.70
N GLU A 196 -13.18 -12.21 -9.93
CA GLU A 196 -12.25 -13.25 -10.36
C GLU A 196 -12.85 -14.68 -10.33
N ASN A 197 -14.16 -14.80 -10.09
CA ASN A 197 -14.90 -16.07 -10.04
C ASN A 197 -14.38 -17.07 -8.99
N LEU A 198 -13.86 -16.58 -7.88
CA LEU A 198 -13.46 -17.45 -6.76
C LEU A 198 -14.68 -17.97 -6.00
N ASN A 199 -14.61 -19.22 -5.57
CA ASN A 199 -15.70 -19.87 -4.83
C ASN A 199 -15.67 -19.45 -3.33
N LEU A 200 -16.20 -18.26 -3.04
CA LEU A 200 -16.29 -17.74 -1.68
C LEU A 200 -17.52 -18.30 -0.96
N VAL A 201 -17.31 -19.18 0.01
CA VAL A 201 -18.40 -19.74 0.85
C VAL A 201 -18.74 -18.85 2.04
N LEU A 202 -17.77 -18.04 2.51
CA LEU A 202 -17.95 -17.08 3.59
C LEU A 202 -16.99 -15.90 3.42
N THR A 203 -17.45 -14.71 3.82
CA THR A 203 -16.58 -13.53 3.98
C THR A 203 -16.73 -12.98 5.40
N LYS A 204 -15.61 -12.62 6.05
CA LYS A 204 -15.61 -12.06 7.39
C LYS A 204 -14.91 -10.69 7.40
N GLU A 205 -15.65 -9.69 7.83
CA GLU A 205 -15.12 -8.33 8.00
C GLU A 205 -14.60 -8.11 9.42
N PHE A 206 -13.45 -7.44 9.51
CA PHE A 206 -12.87 -6.94 10.75
C PHE A 206 -12.68 -5.42 10.66
N PRO A 207 -12.54 -4.72 11.79
CA PRO A 207 -12.18 -3.30 11.80
C PRO A 207 -10.85 -3.05 11.09
N ASP A 208 -10.66 -1.84 10.56
CA ASP A 208 -9.39 -1.45 9.96
C ASP A 208 -8.24 -1.56 10.97
N HIS A 209 -7.08 -2.04 10.49
CA HIS A 209 -5.90 -2.32 11.31
C HIS A 209 -6.16 -3.30 12.48
N HIS A 210 -7.15 -4.18 12.35
CA HIS A 210 -7.46 -5.19 13.38
C HIS A 210 -6.23 -6.04 13.70
N GLN A 211 -5.93 -6.18 15.00
CA GLN A 211 -4.89 -7.09 15.49
C GLN A 211 -5.53 -8.46 15.71
N TYR A 212 -5.22 -9.40 14.84
CA TYR A 212 -5.80 -10.74 14.90
C TYR A 212 -5.30 -11.48 16.13
N THR A 213 -6.21 -11.90 16.99
CA THR A 213 -5.92 -12.75 18.13
C THR A 213 -5.82 -14.23 17.71
N VAL A 214 -5.25 -15.06 18.60
CA VAL A 214 -5.26 -16.53 18.45
C VAL A 214 -6.69 -17.03 18.28
N ASP A 215 -7.62 -16.52 19.08
CA ASP A 215 -9.04 -16.92 19.05
C ASP A 215 -9.71 -16.54 17.74
N ASP A 216 -9.43 -15.34 17.19
CA ASP A 216 -9.97 -14.92 15.90
C ASP A 216 -9.59 -15.90 14.80
N ILE A 217 -8.30 -16.24 14.71
CA ILE A 217 -7.80 -17.15 13.66
C ILE A 217 -8.26 -18.56 13.90
N PHE A 218 -8.28 -19.03 15.15
CA PHE A 218 -8.79 -20.35 15.49
C PHE A 218 -10.25 -20.54 15.06
N LEU A 219 -11.11 -19.56 15.34
CA LEU A 219 -12.52 -19.57 14.92
C LEU A 219 -12.68 -19.58 13.39
N LEU A 220 -11.85 -18.81 12.68
CA LEU A 220 -11.87 -18.80 11.20
C LEU A 220 -11.40 -20.14 10.62
N LEU A 221 -10.37 -20.76 11.19
CA LEU A 221 -9.88 -22.08 10.77
C LEU A 221 -10.91 -23.18 11.07
N ASP A 222 -11.59 -23.12 12.22
CA ASP A 222 -12.68 -24.05 12.52
C ASP A 222 -13.83 -23.94 11.50
N GLN A 223 -14.20 -22.69 11.12
CA GLN A 223 -15.16 -22.47 10.06
C GLN A 223 -14.70 -22.99 8.70
N ALA A 224 -13.40 -22.81 8.38
CA ALA A 224 -12.81 -23.31 7.15
C ALA A 224 -12.87 -24.84 7.11
N ASN A 225 -12.50 -25.52 8.18
CA ASN A 225 -12.57 -26.98 8.28
C ASN A 225 -14.02 -27.50 8.15
N LYS A 226 -15.00 -26.87 8.81
CA LYS A 226 -16.42 -27.26 8.72
C LYS A 226 -17.01 -27.14 7.32
N ASN A 227 -16.48 -26.24 6.50
CA ASN A 227 -16.94 -25.98 5.13
C ASN A 227 -16.08 -26.67 4.06
N ASP A 228 -15.04 -27.41 4.46
CA ASP A 228 -14.03 -27.95 3.55
C ASP A 228 -13.47 -26.84 2.64
N ALA A 229 -13.09 -25.73 3.26
CA ALA A 229 -12.66 -24.50 2.62
C ALA A 229 -11.26 -24.09 3.06
N PHE A 230 -10.58 -23.29 2.23
CA PHE A 230 -9.28 -22.72 2.53
C PHE A 230 -9.43 -21.27 3.00
N LEU A 231 -8.66 -20.88 4.01
CA LEU A 231 -8.71 -19.54 4.56
C LEU A 231 -7.76 -18.60 3.80
N ILE A 232 -8.26 -17.44 3.36
CA ILE A 232 -7.47 -16.44 2.62
C ILE A 232 -7.67 -15.04 3.18
N THR A 233 -6.64 -14.20 3.01
CA THR A 233 -6.69 -12.79 3.39
C THR A 233 -5.77 -11.92 2.52
N THR A 234 -5.71 -10.61 2.79
CA THR A 234 -4.79 -9.68 2.11
C THR A 234 -3.38 -9.76 2.69
N GLU A 235 -2.37 -9.29 1.96
CA GLU A 235 -1.00 -9.21 2.48
C GLU A 235 -0.90 -8.30 3.72
N LYS A 236 -1.65 -7.17 3.74
CA LYS A 236 -1.69 -6.25 4.86
C LYS A 236 -2.27 -6.90 6.11
N ASP A 237 -3.30 -7.73 5.95
CA ASP A 237 -3.87 -8.48 7.06
C ASP A 237 -2.95 -9.62 7.51
N HIS A 238 -2.33 -10.31 6.57
CA HIS A 238 -1.46 -11.45 6.86
C HIS A 238 -0.27 -11.11 7.75
N VAL A 239 0.32 -9.90 7.64
CA VAL A 239 1.43 -9.50 8.52
C VAL A 239 1.00 -9.36 9.99
N ARG A 240 -0.31 -9.16 10.26
CA ARG A 240 -0.91 -9.00 11.60
C ARG A 240 -1.40 -10.32 12.21
N ILE A 241 -1.34 -11.43 11.47
CA ILE A 241 -1.71 -12.76 11.98
C ILE A 241 -0.60 -13.28 12.90
N PRO A 242 -0.95 -13.94 14.05
CA PRO A 242 0.03 -14.63 14.89
C PRO A 242 0.87 -15.62 14.07
N ASN A 243 2.18 -15.67 14.33
CA ASN A 243 3.14 -16.36 13.48
C ASN A 243 2.83 -17.86 13.29
N GLU A 244 2.29 -18.53 14.31
CA GLU A 244 1.92 -19.94 14.30
C GLU A 244 0.83 -20.28 13.27
N PHE A 245 0.00 -19.31 12.87
CA PHE A 245 -1.09 -19.51 11.91
C PHE A 245 -0.78 -19.03 10.49
N LYS A 246 0.32 -18.31 10.28
CA LYS A 246 0.63 -17.72 8.96
C LYS A 246 0.68 -18.74 7.84
N SER A 247 1.21 -19.95 8.11
CA SER A 247 1.28 -21.03 7.11
C SER A 247 -0.09 -21.65 6.76
N SER A 248 -1.10 -21.43 7.61
CA SER A 248 -2.46 -21.98 7.42
C SER A 248 -3.39 -21.00 6.69
N VAL A 249 -2.92 -19.80 6.36
CA VAL A 249 -3.71 -18.74 5.71
C VAL A 249 -3.06 -18.35 4.41
N GLY A 250 -3.81 -18.47 3.32
CA GLY A 250 -3.37 -18.02 2.00
C GLY A 250 -3.42 -16.52 1.84
N ILE A 251 -2.53 -16.02 1.00
CA ILE A 251 -2.41 -14.58 0.73
C ILE A 251 -2.93 -14.28 -0.68
N ILE A 252 -3.76 -13.26 -0.78
CA ILE A 252 -4.11 -12.62 -2.05
C ILE A 252 -3.20 -11.42 -2.22
N HIS A 253 -2.38 -11.47 -3.25
CA HIS A 253 -1.45 -10.39 -3.58
C HIS A 253 -2.15 -9.33 -4.43
N GLY A 254 -1.97 -8.08 -4.05
CA GLY A 254 -2.41 -6.95 -4.88
C GLY A 254 -1.23 -6.39 -5.68
N GLU A 255 -1.46 -5.99 -6.90
CA GLU A 255 -0.44 -5.39 -7.75
C GLU A 255 -0.96 -4.16 -8.49
N ILE A 256 -0.09 -3.17 -8.64
CA ILE A 256 -0.30 -2.05 -9.55
C ILE A 256 0.47 -2.35 -10.83
N VAL A 257 -0.21 -2.24 -11.96
CA VAL A 257 0.35 -2.42 -13.30
C VAL A 257 0.00 -1.23 -14.19
N SER A 258 0.80 -1.01 -15.22
CA SER A 258 0.52 -0.04 -16.27
C SER A 258 0.69 -0.69 -17.64
N ASP A 259 -0.09 -0.24 -18.59
CA ASP A 259 0.07 -0.62 -20.00
C ASP A 259 1.16 0.21 -20.70
N ASN A 260 1.65 1.30 -20.06
CA ASN A 260 2.66 2.22 -20.60
C ASN A 260 3.78 2.52 -19.60
N ASN A 261 4.59 1.53 -19.26
CA ASN A 261 5.71 1.71 -18.34
C ASN A 261 6.83 2.58 -18.93
N LEU A 262 7.06 2.54 -20.25
CA LEU A 262 8.09 3.34 -20.92
C LEU A 262 7.85 4.84 -20.72
N GLY A 263 6.63 5.31 -20.93
CA GLY A 263 6.31 6.72 -20.72
C GLY A 263 6.57 7.20 -19.30
N PHE A 264 6.39 6.33 -18.30
CA PHE A 264 6.70 6.66 -16.90
C PHE A 264 8.21 6.74 -16.67
N THR A 265 9.00 5.76 -17.17
CA THR A 265 10.45 5.76 -16.99
C THR A 265 11.12 6.95 -17.70
N GLU A 266 10.72 7.27 -18.93
CA GLU A 266 11.18 8.46 -19.65
C GLU A 266 10.85 9.77 -18.90
N GLU A 267 9.67 9.85 -18.28
CA GLU A 267 9.28 11.05 -17.54
C GLU A 267 10.06 11.19 -16.24
N ILE A 268 10.24 10.10 -15.48
CA ILE A 268 10.95 10.16 -14.19
C ILE A 268 12.45 10.48 -14.38
N GLU A 269 13.08 10.02 -15.46
CA GLU A 269 14.47 10.31 -15.81
C GLU A 269 14.79 11.79 -15.95
N LYS A 270 13.80 12.64 -16.21
CA LYS A 270 14.00 14.10 -16.30
C LYS A 270 14.30 14.75 -14.94
N TYR A 271 14.10 14.02 -13.85
CA TYR A 271 14.15 14.56 -12.48
C TYR A 271 15.20 13.87 -11.57
N ILE A 272 15.80 12.77 -12.02
CA ILE A 272 16.76 11.96 -11.24
C ILE A 272 18.14 11.89 -11.87
#